data_a47e81880da7707f94568cf906c7f759
#
_entry.id   a47e81880da7707f94568cf906c7f759
#
_cell.length_a   1.000
_cell.length_b   1.000
_cell.length_c   1.000
_cell.angle_alpha   90.00
_cell.angle_beta   90.00
_cell.angle_gamma   90.00
#
_symmetry.space_group_name_H-M   'P 1'
#
loop_
_entity.id
_entity.type
_entity.pdbx_description
1 polymer ?
#
loop_
_entity_poly.entity_id
_entity_poly.type
_entity_poly.pdbx_seq_one_letter_code
_entity_poly.pdbx_strand_id
1 'polypeptide(L)'
;MALLEKFRQLAEAHEALVRTSTDPFRVTIERVLSPTEAIVNGRRMILAGTNNYLGLTFDPECLDAAARAVYEQGTGTTGSRMANGSFNGHVALERELADFYGRRWCVLFSTGYLANLGVISALTGQEDVILIDADCHASIYDGCRMSGAEVIRFHHNDPGDLHKRLRRLGERRTNTLIIVEGIYSMLGDQAPLSEFVALKKEYGAYLLLDEAHSLGVLGEQGRGLSEAAHVESGIDFIVGTFSKSLGATGGFCVSDHHEMELARYVSRPYIFTASLCPSVIASTRAALRIIQTRPELRTRLWNNARRLYDRLKELGFKLGPTLSPIVAALFERREEAIAFWNGLLEQGVYVNMILPPAAPEGGSLLRCSISAAHTEEQIDRICQAFESLRGA
;
A
#
# COMPACT_ATOMS: atom_id res chain seq x y z
N MET A 1 -18.68 -13.93 28.67
CA MET A 1 -18.90 -12.56 28.15
C MET A 1 -19.88 -12.67 26.99
N ALA A 2 -20.99 -11.92 27.01
CA ALA A 2 -21.93 -11.94 25.89
C ALA A 2 -21.25 -11.42 24.60
N LEU A 3 -21.73 -11.88 23.43
CA LEU A 3 -21.11 -11.59 22.14
C LEU A 3 -20.78 -10.13 21.90
N LEU A 4 -21.64 -9.21 22.33
CA LEU A 4 -21.50 -7.77 22.13
C LEU A 4 -20.80 -7.04 23.28
N GLU A 5 -20.64 -7.64 24.46
CA GLU A 5 -19.94 -7.02 25.60
C GLU A 5 -18.45 -6.72 25.32
N LYS A 6 -17.82 -7.47 24.42
CA LYS A 6 -16.44 -7.21 23.98
C LYS A 6 -16.23 -5.82 23.36
N PHE A 7 -17.31 -5.19 22.87
CA PHE A 7 -17.25 -3.83 22.30
C PHE A 7 -17.34 -2.71 23.33
N ARG A 8 -17.66 -3.01 24.61
CA ARG A 8 -17.83 -1.97 25.64
C ARG A 8 -16.58 -1.11 25.83
N GLN A 9 -15.42 -1.74 25.98
CA GLN A 9 -14.14 -1.01 26.11
C GLN A 9 -13.83 -0.14 24.89
N LEU A 10 -14.12 -0.65 23.68
CA LEU A 10 -13.94 0.09 22.46
C LEU A 10 -14.90 1.30 22.40
N ALA A 11 -16.16 1.13 22.82
CA ALA A 11 -17.14 2.20 22.85
C ALA A 11 -16.71 3.31 23.85
N GLU A 12 -16.26 2.95 25.04
CA GLU A 12 -15.75 3.89 26.05
C GLU A 12 -14.52 4.66 25.52
N ALA A 13 -13.58 3.98 24.88
CA ALA A 13 -12.40 4.61 24.27
C ALA A 13 -12.77 5.55 23.11
N HIS A 14 -13.75 5.16 22.29
CA HIS A 14 -14.27 6.00 21.21
C HIS A 14 -14.97 7.24 21.75
N GLU A 15 -15.86 7.10 22.75
CA GLU A 15 -16.52 8.24 23.37
C GLU A 15 -15.52 9.23 23.99
N ALA A 16 -14.48 8.73 24.67
CA ALA A 16 -13.42 9.56 25.21
C ALA A 16 -12.67 10.34 24.12
N LEU A 17 -12.37 9.70 22.99
CA LEU A 17 -11.73 10.33 21.84
C LEU A 17 -12.61 11.46 21.25
N VAL A 18 -13.90 11.17 21.00
CA VAL A 18 -14.82 12.11 20.35
C VAL A 18 -15.14 13.33 21.21
N ARG A 19 -15.02 13.22 22.55
CA ARG A 19 -15.20 14.38 23.45
C ARG A 19 -14.11 15.43 23.32
N THR A 20 -12.91 15.04 22.87
CA THR A 20 -11.72 15.90 22.85
C THR A 20 -11.21 16.20 21.44
N SER A 21 -11.80 15.58 20.41
CA SER A 21 -11.29 15.62 19.05
C SER A 21 -12.39 15.44 18.01
N THR A 22 -12.12 15.85 16.79
CA THR A 22 -12.86 15.37 15.62
C THR A 22 -12.72 13.84 15.53
N ASP A 23 -13.82 13.12 15.32
CA ASP A 23 -13.78 11.66 15.13
C ASP A 23 -13.01 11.32 13.83
N PRO A 24 -11.81 10.72 13.92
CA PRO A 24 -11.01 10.42 12.74
C PRO A 24 -11.65 9.40 11.80
N PHE A 25 -12.60 8.58 12.31
CA PHE A 25 -13.35 7.61 11.51
C PHE A 25 -14.57 8.23 10.82
N ARG A 26 -14.93 9.46 11.14
CA ARG A 26 -16.08 10.20 10.56
C ARG A 26 -15.67 11.43 9.75
N VAL A 27 -14.38 11.58 9.47
CA VAL A 27 -13.95 12.60 8.51
C VAL A 27 -14.43 12.21 7.13
N THR A 28 -15.34 13.00 6.58
CA THR A 28 -15.94 12.72 5.26
C THR A 28 -15.49 13.76 4.26
N ILE A 29 -15.01 13.31 3.12
CA ILE A 29 -14.75 14.17 1.97
C ILE A 29 -16.11 14.45 1.28
N GLU A 30 -16.58 15.68 1.40
CA GLU A 30 -17.87 16.10 0.86
C GLU A 30 -17.80 16.37 -0.66
N ARG A 31 -16.67 16.91 -1.10
CA ARG A 31 -16.41 17.17 -2.51
C ARG A 31 -14.90 17.15 -2.79
N VAL A 32 -14.48 16.37 -3.75
CA VAL A 32 -13.10 16.38 -4.25
C VAL A 32 -12.98 17.54 -5.25
N LEU A 33 -11.96 18.38 -5.09
CA LEU A 33 -11.71 19.55 -5.92
C LEU A 33 -10.59 19.30 -6.93
N SER A 34 -9.58 18.51 -6.51
CA SER A 34 -8.41 18.15 -7.31
C SER A 34 -7.77 16.89 -6.73
N PRO A 35 -6.69 16.34 -7.32
CA PRO A 35 -5.95 15.22 -6.71
C PRO A 35 -5.45 15.48 -5.29
N THR A 36 -5.31 16.75 -4.91
CA THR A 36 -4.66 17.21 -3.66
C THR A 36 -5.54 18.11 -2.80
N GLU A 37 -6.79 18.37 -3.19
CA GLU A 37 -7.69 19.25 -2.44
C GLU A 37 -9.13 18.72 -2.40
N ALA A 38 -9.78 18.93 -1.27
CA ALA A 38 -11.19 18.59 -1.08
C ALA A 38 -11.89 19.55 -0.11
N ILE A 39 -13.22 19.47 -0.09
CA ILE A 39 -14.03 20.02 0.99
C ILE A 39 -14.23 18.92 2.01
N VAL A 40 -13.81 19.20 3.25
CA VAL A 40 -13.95 18.30 4.42
C VAL A 40 -14.50 19.13 5.57
N ASN A 41 -15.61 18.69 6.15
CA ASN A 41 -16.31 19.42 7.22
C ASN A 41 -16.58 20.90 6.83
N GLY A 42 -17.05 21.13 5.59
CA GLY A 42 -17.35 22.46 5.04
C GLY A 42 -16.13 23.34 4.73
N ARG A 43 -14.90 22.85 4.92
CA ARG A 43 -13.64 23.61 4.72
C ARG A 43 -12.82 23.04 3.56
N ARG A 44 -12.18 23.92 2.80
CA ARG A 44 -11.20 23.50 1.78
C ARG A 44 -9.91 23.06 2.48
N MET A 45 -9.47 21.83 2.20
CA MET A 45 -8.29 21.25 2.78
C MET A 45 -7.32 20.73 1.73
N ILE A 46 -6.03 20.83 2.02
CA ILE A 46 -4.97 20.13 1.29
C ILE A 46 -4.96 18.68 1.79
N LEU A 47 -5.07 17.74 0.86
CA LEU A 47 -5.10 16.30 1.14
C LEU A 47 -3.69 15.72 1.18
N ALA A 48 -3.03 15.78 2.31
CA ALA A 48 -1.72 15.17 2.54
C ALA A 48 -1.81 13.77 3.21
N GLY A 49 -2.99 13.14 3.18
CA GLY A 49 -3.23 11.81 3.75
C GLY A 49 -3.65 10.74 2.72
N THR A 50 -3.75 11.08 1.43
CA THR A 50 -4.14 10.14 0.38
C THR A 50 -2.92 9.43 -0.22
N ASN A 51 -3.06 8.15 -0.57
CA ASN A 51 -1.97 7.40 -1.22
C ASN A 51 -1.90 7.62 -2.75
N ASN A 52 -2.46 8.72 -3.25
CA ASN A 52 -2.45 9.08 -4.67
C ASN A 52 -1.08 9.64 -5.10
N TYR A 53 -0.03 8.80 -5.02
CA TYR A 53 1.36 9.25 -5.15
C TYR A 53 1.65 10.00 -6.45
N LEU A 54 1.11 9.55 -7.57
CA LEU A 54 1.34 10.19 -8.87
C LEU A 54 0.25 11.18 -9.28
N GLY A 55 -0.82 11.31 -8.48
CA GLY A 55 -1.92 12.24 -8.75
C GLY A 55 -2.85 11.81 -9.88
N LEU A 56 -2.84 10.54 -10.28
CA LEU A 56 -3.52 10.06 -11.49
C LEU A 56 -5.04 9.95 -11.38
N THR A 57 -5.63 10.11 -10.21
CA THR A 57 -7.10 10.05 -10.03
C THR A 57 -7.87 11.10 -10.83
N PHE A 58 -7.21 12.17 -11.25
CA PHE A 58 -7.77 13.25 -12.08
C PHE A 58 -7.01 13.44 -13.40
N ASP A 59 -6.14 12.49 -13.77
CA ASP A 59 -5.47 12.56 -15.08
C ASP A 59 -6.49 12.39 -16.21
N PRO A 60 -6.51 13.29 -17.22
CA PRO A 60 -7.49 13.24 -18.30
C PRO A 60 -7.52 11.91 -19.06
N GLU A 61 -6.36 11.28 -19.31
CA GLU A 61 -6.31 10.00 -20.00
C GLU A 61 -6.97 8.88 -19.18
N CYS A 62 -6.80 8.91 -17.84
CA CYS A 62 -7.44 7.95 -16.94
C CYS A 62 -8.97 8.18 -16.90
N LEU A 63 -9.41 9.43 -16.79
CA LEU A 63 -10.83 9.80 -16.75
C LEU A 63 -11.54 9.43 -18.05
N ASP A 64 -10.96 9.79 -19.20
CA ASP A 64 -11.54 9.52 -20.51
C ASP A 64 -11.62 8.01 -20.78
N ALA A 65 -10.58 7.25 -20.41
CA ALA A 65 -10.59 5.80 -20.53
C ALA A 65 -11.70 5.17 -19.67
N ALA A 66 -11.85 5.62 -18.43
CA ALA A 66 -12.89 5.14 -17.52
C ALA A 66 -14.29 5.46 -18.04
N ALA A 67 -14.53 6.71 -18.44
CA ALA A 67 -15.82 7.17 -18.95
C ALA A 67 -16.24 6.39 -20.22
N ARG A 68 -15.31 6.25 -21.17
CA ARG A 68 -15.55 5.47 -22.39
C ARG A 68 -15.93 4.02 -22.07
N ALA A 69 -15.19 3.37 -21.17
CA ALA A 69 -15.47 1.99 -20.79
C ALA A 69 -16.85 1.82 -20.14
N VAL A 70 -17.33 2.82 -19.37
CA VAL A 70 -18.69 2.80 -18.81
C VAL A 70 -19.74 2.79 -19.92
N TYR A 71 -19.60 3.65 -20.92
CA TYR A 71 -20.56 3.73 -22.02
C TYR A 71 -20.54 2.50 -22.94
N GLU A 72 -19.36 1.92 -23.17
CA GLU A 72 -19.19 0.79 -24.07
C GLU A 72 -19.49 -0.57 -23.44
N GLN A 73 -19.22 -0.73 -22.13
CA GLN A 73 -19.21 -2.03 -21.46
C GLN A 73 -20.07 -2.09 -20.18
N GLY A 74 -20.69 -0.97 -19.79
CA GLY A 74 -21.52 -0.87 -18.59
C GLY A 74 -20.73 -0.65 -17.31
N THR A 75 -21.46 -0.59 -16.19
CA THR A 75 -20.91 -0.21 -14.86
C THR A 75 -20.27 -1.35 -14.10
N GLY A 76 -20.45 -2.60 -14.52
CA GLY A 76 -19.91 -3.77 -13.80
C GLY A 76 -19.99 -5.05 -14.61
N THR A 77 -19.30 -6.07 -14.14
CA THR A 77 -19.23 -7.38 -14.80
C THR A 77 -20.32 -8.36 -14.33
N THR A 78 -20.91 -8.10 -13.18
CA THR A 78 -21.95 -8.93 -12.51
C THR A 78 -21.52 -10.37 -12.21
N GLY A 79 -20.23 -10.68 -12.22
CA GLY A 79 -19.72 -12.02 -11.96
C GLY A 79 -18.25 -12.08 -11.59
N SER A 80 -17.83 -13.26 -11.15
CA SER A 80 -16.41 -13.53 -10.86
C SER A 80 -15.64 -13.84 -12.15
N ARG A 81 -14.31 -13.80 -12.05
CA ARG A 81 -13.40 -14.14 -13.15
C ARG A 81 -13.59 -15.60 -13.64
N MET A 82 -14.01 -16.50 -12.77
CA MET A 82 -14.30 -17.91 -13.10
C MET A 82 -15.60 -18.12 -13.86
N ALA A 83 -16.58 -17.22 -13.71
CA ALA A 83 -17.87 -17.32 -14.38
C ALA A 83 -17.92 -16.39 -15.61
N ASN A 84 -18.63 -15.27 -15.50
CA ASN A 84 -18.88 -14.35 -16.61
C ASN A 84 -18.11 -13.01 -16.48
N GLY A 85 -17.28 -12.84 -15.46
CA GLY A 85 -16.59 -11.58 -15.14
C GLY A 85 -15.23 -11.40 -15.82
N SER A 86 -14.85 -12.23 -16.80
CA SER A 86 -13.60 -12.07 -17.58
C SER A 86 -13.88 -11.36 -18.89
N PHE A 87 -13.62 -10.05 -18.94
CA PHE A 87 -13.73 -9.25 -20.15
C PHE A 87 -12.35 -9.09 -20.82
N ASN A 88 -12.31 -8.73 -22.11
CA ASN A 88 -11.05 -8.52 -22.85
C ASN A 88 -10.09 -7.55 -22.13
N GLY A 89 -10.62 -6.51 -21.49
CA GLY A 89 -9.82 -5.54 -20.74
C GLY A 89 -9.05 -6.17 -19.57
N HIS A 90 -9.62 -7.16 -18.86
CA HIS A 90 -8.93 -7.88 -17.79
C HIS A 90 -7.73 -8.66 -18.35
N VAL A 91 -7.93 -9.42 -19.41
CA VAL A 91 -6.86 -10.21 -20.04
C VAL A 91 -5.76 -9.30 -20.59
N ALA A 92 -6.13 -8.16 -21.17
CA ALA A 92 -5.18 -7.18 -21.66
C ALA A 92 -4.35 -6.56 -20.53
N LEU A 93 -4.99 -6.17 -19.42
CA LEU A 93 -4.28 -5.61 -18.25
C LEU A 93 -3.35 -6.64 -17.59
N GLU A 94 -3.76 -7.93 -17.50
CA GLU A 94 -2.88 -8.99 -17.01
C GLU A 94 -1.61 -9.11 -17.87
N ARG A 95 -1.74 -9.05 -19.19
CA ARG A 95 -0.59 -9.06 -20.09
C ARG A 95 0.27 -7.80 -19.94
N GLU A 96 -0.35 -6.63 -19.93
CA GLU A 96 0.35 -5.35 -19.76
C GLU A 96 1.14 -5.27 -18.45
N LEU A 97 0.60 -5.80 -17.34
CA LEU A 97 1.31 -5.88 -16.06
C LEU A 97 2.44 -6.92 -16.08
N ALA A 98 2.22 -8.08 -16.67
CA ALA A 98 3.25 -9.08 -16.85
C ALA A 98 4.42 -8.51 -17.67
N ASP A 99 4.14 -7.87 -18.80
CA ASP A 99 5.13 -7.21 -19.66
C ASP A 99 5.88 -6.08 -18.93
N PHE A 100 5.14 -5.25 -18.16
CA PHE A 100 5.72 -4.15 -17.37
C PHE A 100 6.77 -4.64 -16.36
N TYR A 101 6.50 -5.76 -15.69
CA TYR A 101 7.44 -6.36 -14.74
C TYR A 101 8.43 -7.35 -15.38
N GLY A 102 8.32 -7.60 -16.70
CA GLY A 102 9.13 -8.59 -17.40
C GLY A 102 8.87 -10.02 -16.89
N ARG A 103 7.59 -10.34 -16.56
CA ARG A 103 7.15 -11.63 -16.02
C ARG A 103 6.26 -12.37 -17.01
N ARG A 104 6.12 -13.68 -16.81
CA ARG A 104 5.31 -14.54 -17.70
C ARG A 104 3.84 -14.51 -17.37
N TRP A 105 3.49 -14.41 -16.08
CA TRP A 105 2.15 -14.60 -15.57
C TRP A 105 1.71 -13.43 -14.73
N CYS A 106 0.43 -13.08 -14.84
CA CYS A 106 -0.23 -12.08 -14.00
C CYS A 106 -1.64 -12.54 -13.66
N VAL A 107 -2.05 -12.36 -12.41
CA VAL A 107 -3.42 -12.61 -11.94
C VAL A 107 -3.96 -11.33 -11.30
N LEU A 108 -5.14 -10.88 -11.74
CA LEU A 108 -5.84 -9.72 -11.19
C LEU A 108 -6.78 -10.10 -10.05
N PHE A 109 -6.85 -9.26 -9.04
CA PHE A 109 -7.76 -9.35 -7.91
C PHE A 109 -8.57 -8.06 -7.73
N SER A 110 -9.72 -8.14 -7.06
CA SER A 110 -10.60 -6.98 -6.88
C SER A 110 -10.02 -5.89 -5.96
N THR A 111 -9.04 -6.22 -5.13
CA THR A 111 -8.25 -5.27 -4.31
C THR A 111 -6.84 -5.82 -4.08
N GLY A 112 -5.90 -4.96 -3.67
CA GLY A 112 -4.59 -5.40 -3.19
C GLY A 112 -4.69 -6.30 -1.96
N TYR A 113 -5.66 -6.04 -1.08
CA TYR A 113 -5.96 -6.88 0.07
C TYR A 113 -6.26 -8.32 -0.35
N LEU A 114 -7.19 -8.49 -1.32
CA LEU A 114 -7.56 -9.81 -1.85
C LEU A 114 -6.44 -10.45 -2.68
N ALA A 115 -5.52 -9.66 -3.25
CA ALA A 115 -4.34 -10.19 -3.92
C ALA A 115 -3.43 -10.92 -2.91
N ASN A 116 -3.10 -10.29 -1.78
CA ASN A 116 -2.33 -10.93 -0.72
C ASN A 116 -3.03 -12.19 -0.17
N LEU A 117 -4.32 -12.09 0.20
CA LEU A 117 -5.07 -13.24 0.68
C LEU A 117 -5.07 -14.39 -0.34
N GLY A 118 -5.36 -14.05 -1.59
CA GLY A 118 -5.53 -15.02 -2.65
C GLY A 118 -4.24 -15.70 -3.08
N VAL A 119 -3.15 -14.96 -3.13
CA VAL A 119 -1.82 -15.48 -3.50
C VAL A 119 -1.25 -16.33 -2.37
N ILE A 120 -1.18 -15.78 -1.16
CA ILE A 120 -0.58 -16.47 -0.02
C ILE A 120 -1.32 -17.77 0.27
N SER A 121 -2.67 -17.73 0.36
CA SER A 121 -3.46 -18.93 0.65
C SER A 121 -3.54 -19.94 -0.50
N ALA A 122 -3.20 -19.56 -1.74
CA ALA A 122 -3.13 -20.48 -2.86
C ALA A 122 -1.75 -21.15 -2.99
N LEU A 123 -0.68 -20.45 -2.59
CA LEU A 123 0.70 -20.93 -2.71
C LEU A 123 1.16 -21.76 -1.50
N THR A 124 0.55 -21.58 -0.32
CA THR A 124 1.01 -22.21 0.91
C THR A 124 -0.10 -22.95 1.63
N GLY A 125 0.23 -24.02 2.33
CA GLY A 125 -0.66 -24.88 3.09
C GLY A 125 0.00 -25.46 4.35
N GLN A 126 -0.61 -26.49 4.94
CA GLN A 126 -0.20 -27.06 6.24
C GLN A 126 1.24 -27.60 6.30
N GLU A 127 1.77 -28.02 5.15
CA GLU A 127 3.15 -28.58 5.07
C GLU A 127 4.21 -27.50 4.87
N ASP A 128 3.78 -26.23 4.65
CA ASP A 128 4.65 -25.12 4.29
C ASP A 128 4.95 -24.23 5.50
N VAL A 129 5.99 -23.41 5.38
CA VAL A 129 6.36 -22.39 6.36
C VAL A 129 6.29 -21.01 5.71
N ILE A 130 5.76 -20.05 6.42
CA ILE A 130 5.82 -18.63 6.04
C ILE A 130 6.72 -17.88 7.01
N LEU A 131 7.77 -17.26 6.50
CA LEU A 131 8.59 -16.30 7.24
C LEU A 131 8.14 -14.89 6.87
N ILE A 132 7.51 -14.19 7.81
CA ILE A 132 6.93 -12.88 7.58
C ILE A 132 7.67 -11.80 8.38
N ASP A 133 7.98 -10.66 7.73
CA ASP A 133 8.45 -9.48 8.43
C ASP A 133 7.38 -8.99 9.43
N ALA A 134 7.81 -8.59 10.62
CA ALA A 134 6.90 -8.24 11.71
C ALA A 134 5.96 -7.08 11.41
N ASP A 135 6.36 -6.15 10.52
CA ASP A 135 5.61 -4.94 10.20
C ASP A 135 4.84 -5.03 8.87
N CYS A 136 4.72 -6.24 8.31
CA CYS A 136 3.90 -6.47 7.13
C CYS A 136 2.42 -6.07 7.33
N HIS A 137 1.79 -5.67 6.23
CA HIS A 137 0.40 -5.23 6.18
C HIS A 137 -0.58 -6.31 6.67
N ALA A 138 -1.70 -5.88 7.25
CA ALA A 138 -2.75 -6.77 7.77
C ALA A 138 -3.25 -7.81 6.76
N SER A 139 -3.35 -7.47 5.47
CA SER A 139 -3.76 -8.41 4.42
C SER A 139 -2.80 -9.59 4.26
N ILE A 140 -1.50 -9.38 4.49
CA ILE A 140 -0.49 -10.43 4.46
C ILE A 140 -0.71 -11.38 5.64
N TYR A 141 -0.89 -10.82 6.86
CA TYR A 141 -1.22 -11.61 8.05
C TYR A 141 -2.51 -12.42 7.89
N ASP A 142 -3.54 -11.83 7.28
CA ASP A 142 -4.81 -12.54 7.06
C ASP A 142 -4.66 -13.62 5.97
N GLY A 143 -3.85 -13.38 4.94
CA GLY A 143 -3.46 -14.39 3.96
C GLY A 143 -2.73 -15.57 4.60
N CYS A 144 -1.78 -15.29 5.50
CA CYS A 144 -1.07 -16.30 6.29
C CYS A 144 -2.03 -17.15 7.14
N ARG A 145 -2.97 -16.50 7.86
CA ARG A 145 -3.98 -17.23 8.65
C ARG A 145 -4.86 -18.12 7.79
N MET A 146 -5.21 -17.66 6.60
CA MET A 146 -6.09 -18.37 5.67
C MET A 146 -5.41 -19.56 5.00
N SER A 147 -4.07 -19.55 4.87
CA SER A 147 -3.30 -20.62 4.25
C SER A 147 -3.23 -21.89 5.08
N GLY A 148 -3.24 -21.76 6.42
CA GLY A 148 -3.02 -22.85 7.37
C GLY A 148 -1.56 -23.25 7.52
N ALA A 149 -0.61 -22.57 6.90
CA ALA A 149 0.83 -22.81 7.04
C ALA A 149 1.34 -22.42 8.43
N GLU A 150 2.52 -22.94 8.81
CA GLU A 150 3.24 -22.48 9.99
C GLU A 150 3.78 -21.06 9.74
N VAL A 151 3.36 -20.08 10.55
CA VAL A 151 3.76 -18.67 10.40
C VAL A 151 4.78 -18.28 11.46
N ILE A 152 5.96 -17.89 11.03
CA ILE A 152 7.06 -17.45 11.90
C ILE A 152 7.40 -16.01 11.54
N ARG A 153 7.27 -15.10 12.51
CA ARG A 153 7.69 -13.70 12.34
C ARG A 153 9.19 -13.56 12.58
N PHE A 154 9.84 -12.76 11.77
CA PHE A 154 11.18 -12.26 12.05
C PHE A 154 11.11 -10.73 12.31
N HIS A 155 12.16 -10.21 12.98
CA HIS A 155 12.21 -8.79 13.33
C HIS A 155 12.21 -7.93 12.07
N HIS A 156 11.49 -6.82 12.16
CA HIS A 156 11.34 -5.88 11.05
C HIS A 156 12.68 -5.46 10.47
N ASN A 157 12.81 -5.60 9.14
CA ASN A 157 14.00 -5.24 8.37
C ASN A 157 15.32 -5.84 8.91
N ASP A 158 15.28 -7.02 9.54
CA ASP A 158 16.45 -7.70 10.13
C ASP A 158 16.86 -8.97 9.34
N PRO A 159 17.81 -8.87 8.38
CA PRO A 159 18.34 -10.03 7.66
C PRO A 159 19.01 -11.05 8.58
N GLY A 160 19.58 -10.60 9.70
CA GLY A 160 20.23 -11.48 10.67
C GLY A 160 19.23 -12.39 11.41
N ASP A 161 18.04 -11.85 11.76
CA ASP A 161 16.99 -12.68 12.35
C ASP A 161 16.36 -13.60 11.30
N LEU A 162 16.12 -13.13 10.07
CA LEU A 162 15.68 -13.99 8.96
C LEU A 162 16.65 -15.16 8.73
N HIS A 163 17.96 -14.90 8.67
CA HIS A 163 18.98 -15.93 8.54
C HIS A 163 18.90 -16.97 9.68
N LYS A 164 18.75 -16.53 10.94
CA LYS A 164 18.59 -17.44 12.09
C LYS A 164 17.34 -18.32 11.96
N ARG A 165 16.21 -17.77 11.48
CA ARG A 165 14.96 -18.52 11.25
C ARG A 165 15.15 -19.57 10.17
N LEU A 166 15.65 -19.19 8.99
CA LEU A 166 15.92 -20.09 7.86
C LEU A 166 16.84 -21.25 8.27
N ARG A 167 17.93 -20.96 8.99
CA ARG A 167 18.86 -21.99 9.47
C ARG A 167 18.18 -23.01 10.39
N ARG A 168 17.24 -22.59 11.24
CA ARG A 168 16.52 -23.47 12.18
C ARG A 168 15.50 -24.38 11.50
N LEU A 169 15.03 -24.03 10.31
CA LEU A 169 14.06 -24.85 9.58
C LEU A 169 14.65 -26.14 9.00
N GLY A 170 15.98 -26.23 8.86
CA GLY A 170 16.64 -27.41 8.30
C GLY A 170 16.17 -27.68 6.86
N GLU A 171 15.66 -28.88 6.61
CA GLU A 171 15.17 -29.28 5.27
C GLU A 171 13.88 -28.57 4.85
N ARG A 172 13.06 -28.11 5.80
CA ARG A 172 11.80 -27.39 5.50
C ARG A 172 11.99 -26.01 4.84
N ARG A 173 13.24 -25.52 4.78
CA ARG A 173 13.55 -24.23 4.14
C ARG A 173 13.18 -24.17 2.66
N THR A 174 13.16 -25.31 1.97
CA THR A 174 12.75 -25.37 0.55
C THR A 174 11.23 -25.27 0.34
N ASN A 175 10.44 -25.47 1.40
CA ASN A 175 8.99 -25.28 1.44
C ASN A 175 8.66 -24.00 2.23
N THR A 176 9.49 -22.96 2.08
CA THR A 176 9.34 -21.73 2.85
C THR A 176 9.09 -20.56 1.92
N LEU A 177 8.05 -19.77 2.22
CA LEU A 177 7.76 -18.50 1.60
C LEU A 177 8.16 -17.36 2.53
N ILE A 178 9.11 -16.53 2.11
CA ILE A 178 9.49 -15.28 2.78
C ILE A 178 8.58 -14.18 2.25
N ILE A 179 8.02 -13.33 3.12
CA ILE A 179 7.14 -12.22 2.72
C ILE A 179 7.64 -10.92 3.34
N VAL A 180 7.86 -9.92 2.48
CA VAL A 180 8.29 -8.56 2.84
C VAL A 180 7.57 -7.52 1.98
N GLU A 181 7.64 -6.24 2.40
CA GLU A 181 7.11 -5.11 1.60
C GLU A 181 8.24 -4.27 1.01
N GLY A 182 8.03 -3.68 -0.15
CA GLY A 182 9.01 -2.79 -0.78
C GLY A 182 9.18 -1.48 0.00
N ILE A 183 8.06 -0.82 0.30
CA ILE A 183 7.98 0.30 1.24
C ILE A 183 6.91 -0.05 2.27
N TYR A 184 7.24 0.02 3.55
CA TYR A 184 6.31 -0.23 4.64
C TYR A 184 5.39 0.96 4.89
N SER A 185 4.12 0.68 5.06
CA SER A 185 3.05 1.68 5.00
C SER A 185 3.07 2.72 6.12
N MET A 186 3.60 2.40 7.30
CA MET A 186 3.50 3.24 8.49
C MET A 186 4.62 4.26 8.57
N LEU A 187 5.86 3.84 8.46
CA LEU A 187 7.04 4.70 8.61
C LEU A 187 7.67 5.11 7.29
N GLY A 188 7.30 4.46 6.18
CA GLY A 188 7.82 4.77 4.85
C GLY A 188 9.22 4.22 4.60
N ASP A 189 9.71 3.33 5.44
CA ASP A 189 10.99 2.67 5.30
C ASP A 189 10.97 1.54 4.28
N GLN A 190 12.14 1.11 3.83
CA GLN A 190 12.33 0.15 2.76
C GLN A 190 12.97 -1.13 3.30
N ALA A 191 12.60 -2.27 2.72
CA ALA A 191 13.24 -3.52 3.03
C ALA A 191 14.72 -3.54 2.57
N PRO A 192 15.63 -4.16 3.32
CA PRO A 192 16.99 -4.48 2.84
C PRO A 192 16.92 -5.65 1.84
N LEU A 193 16.33 -5.39 0.67
CA LEU A 193 15.86 -6.40 -0.26
C LEU A 193 16.99 -7.24 -0.86
N SER A 194 18.17 -6.63 -1.08
CA SER A 194 19.34 -7.34 -1.61
C SER A 194 19.79 -8.45 -0.67
N GLU A 195 19.80 -8.19 0.64
CA GLU A 195 20.15 -9.16 1.68
C GLU A 195 19.10 -10.26 1.79
N PHE A 196 17.80 -9.92 1.71
CA PHE A 196 16.73 -10.90 1.72
C PHE A 196 16.77 -11.82 0.49
N VAL A 197 17.07 -11.29 -0.69
CA VAL A 197 17.26 -12.07 -1.92
C VAL A 197 18.48 -12.99 -1.82
N ALA A 198 19.58 -12.51 -1.21
CA ALA A 198 20.76 -13.33 -0.99
C ALA A 198 20.44 -14.54 -0.09
N LEU A 199 19.77 -14.29 1.04
CA LEU A 199 19.33 -15.34 1.96
C LEU A 199 18.35 -16.31 1.30
N LYS A 200 17.35 -15.80 0.57
CA LYS A 200 16.41 -16.62 -0.20
C LYS A 200 17.14 -17.60 -1.12
N LYS A 201 18.14 -17.12 -1.86
CA LYS A 201 18.95 -17.95 -2.78
C LYS A 201 19.81 -18.97 -2.02
N GLU A 202 20.47 -18.57 -0.93
CA GLU A 202 21.31 -19.44 -0.10
C GLU A 202 20.52 -20.63 0.45
N TYR A 203 19.28 -20.39 0.89
CA TYR A 203 18.45 -21.41 1.54
C TYR A 203 17.49 -22.13 0.61
N GLY A 204 17.37 -21.71 -0.65
CA GLY A 204 16.43 -22.28 -1.63
C GLY A 204 14.97 -22.03 -1.28
N ALA A 205 14.68 -20.94 -0.57
CA ALA A 205 13.32 -20.50 -0.23
C ALA A 205 12.70 -19.70 -1.38
N TYR A 206 11.40 -19.37 -1.26
CA TYR A 206 10.68 -18.45 -2.15
C TYR A 206 10.53 -17.09 -1.50
N LEU A 207 10.38 -16.03 -2.32
CA LEU A 207 10.20 -14.66 -1.86
C LEU A 207 9.01 -14.00 -2.55
N LEU A 208 8.04 -13.55 -1.74
CA LEU A 208 6.95 -12.67 -2.14
C LEU A 208 7.26 -11.25 -1.67
N LEU A 209 7.22 -10.31 -2.60
CA LEU A 209 7.41 -8.88 -2.36
C LEU A 209 6.10 -8.13 -2.62
N ASP A 210 5.58 -7.44 -1.62
CA ASP A 210 4.46 -6.51 -1.79
C ASP A 210 4.99 -5.12 -2.16
N GLU A 211 4.79 -4.73 -3.42
CA GLU A 211 5.18 -3.43 -3.97
C GLU A 211 4.05 -2.39 -3.92
N ALA A 212 3.04 -2.58 -3.08
CA ALA A 212 1.86 -1.71 -3.05
C ALA A 212 2.20 -0.23 -2.82
N HIS A 213 3.23 0.08 -2.03
CA HIS A 213 3.68 1.45 -1.76
C HIS A 213 4.88 1.88 -2.62
N SER A 214 5.52 0.98 -3.31
CA SER A 214 6.74 1.24 -4.11
C SER A 214 6.49 1.25 -5.62
N LEU A 215 5.45 0.58 -6.12
CA LEU A 215 4.99 0.67 -7.50
C LEU A 215 4.69 2.13 -7.90
N GLY A 216 5.30 2.60 -8.98
CA GLY A 216 5.20 3.98 -9.46
C GLY A 216 6.01 5.00 -8.64
N VAL A 217 6.64 4.57 -7.54
CA VAL A 217 7.40 5.41 -6.60
C VAL A 217 8.90 5.20 -6.75
N LEU A 218 9.33 3.95 -6.78
CA LEU A 218 10.74 3.55 -6.90
C LEU A 218 11.04 2.91 -8.25
N GLY A 219 12.31 2.91 -8.61
CA GLY A 219 12.81 2.37 -9.87
C GLY A 219 12.74 3.36 -11.03
N GLU A 220 13.59 3.19 -12.01
CA GLU A 220 13.66 4.05 -13.20
C GLU A 220 12.37 3.95 -14.05
N GLN A 221 11.85 2.73 -14.19
CA GLN A 221 10.58 2.46 -14.88
C GLN A 221 9.36 2.55 -13.94
N GLY A 222 9.61 2.67 -12.63
CA GLY A 222 8.55 2.70 -11.60
C GLY A 222 8.05 1.32 -11.17
N ARG A 223 8.85 0.26 -11.35
CA ARG A 223 8.49 -1.10 -10.98
C ARG A 223 8.65 -1.42 -9.49
N GLY A 224 9.15 -0.47 -8.71
CA GLY A 224 9.24 -0.58 -7.27
C GLY A 224 10.65 -0.82 -6.74
N LEU A 225 10.74 -1.36 -5.51
CA LEU A 225 12.01 -1.58 -4.82
C LEU A 225 12.84 -2.67 -5.49
N SER A 226 12.22 -3.70 -6.04
CA SER A 226 12.93 -4.78 -6.76
C SER A 226 13.77 -4.24 -7.91
N GLU A 227 13.23 -3.28 -8.67
CA GLU A 227 13.97 -2.58 -9.72
C GLU A 227 15.04 -1.65 -9.14
N ALA A 228 14.67 -0.82 -8.16
CA ALA A 228 15.60 0.13 -7.56
C ALA A 228 16.84 -0.53 -6.91
N ALA A 229 16.66 -1.74 -6.38
CA ALA A 229 17.72 -2.55 -5.79
C ALA A 229 18.42 -3.47 -6.81
N HIS A 230 18.00 -3.49 -8.06
CA HIS A 230 18.53 -4.36 -9.14
C HIS A 230 18.50 -5.85 -8.80
N VAL A 231 17.44 -6.30 -8.14
CA VAL A 231 17.27 -7.71 -7.71
C VAL A 231 16.00 -8.36 -8.24
N GLU A 232 15.38 -7.81 -9.26
CA GLU A 232 14.11 -8.27 -9.84
C GLU A 232 14.10 -9.78 -10.12
N SER A 233 15.18 -10.32 -10.68
CA SER A 233 15.29 -11.76 -10.98
C SER A 233 15.34 -12.66 -9.73
N GLY A 234 15.52 -12.08 -8.56
CA GLY A 234 15.55 -12.78 -7.28
C GLY A 234 14.18 -12.90 -6.60
N ILE A 235 13.14 -12.22 -7.12
CA ILE A 235 11.79 -12.21 -6.56
C ILE A 235 10.93 -13.23 -7.30
N ASP A 236 10.25 -14.09 -6.57
CA ASP A 236 9.37 -15.11 -7.16
C ASP A 236 7.97 -14.59 -7.45
N PHE A 237 7.41 -13.82 -6.51
CA PHE A 237 6.06 -13.28 -6.59
C PHE A 237 6.07 -11.79 -6.24
N ILE A 238 5.55 -10.94 -7.10
CA ILE A 238 5.38 -9.52 -6.85
C ILE A 238 3.88 -9.23 -6.76
N VAL A 239 3.43 -8.75 -5.61
CA VAL A 239 2.06 -8.29 -5.39
C VAL A 239 2.03 -6.77 -5.45
N GLY A 240 0.95 -6.22 -6.01
CA GLY A 240 0.73 -4.78 -6.05
C GLY A 240 -0.74 -4.40 -5.97
N THR A 241 -0.99 -3.11 -5.84
CA THR A 241 -2.35 -2.55 -5.77
C THR A 241 -2.55 -1.43 -6.78
N PHE A 242 -3.80 -1.27 -7.23
CA PHE A 242 -4.18 -0.13 -8.08
C PHE A 242 -4.60 1.09 -7.27
N SER A 243 -4.83 0.93 -5.95
CA SER A 243 -5.44 1.96 -5.11
C SER A 243 -4.50 3.08 -4.66
N LYS A 244 -3.28 3.11 -5.15
CA LYS A 244 -2.26 4.10 -4.82
C LYS A 244 -1.74 4.81 -6.06
N SER A 245 -0.56 4.52 -6.54
CA SER A 245 0.04 5.18 -7.72
C SER A 245 -0.80 5.07 -9.00
N LEU A 246 -1.55 3.97 -9.17
CA LEU A 246 -2.43 3.78 -10.33
C LEU A 246 -3.82 4.47 -10.17
N GLY A 247 -4.12 5.04 -9.02
CA GLY A 247 -5.30 5.89 -8.79
C GLY A 247 -6.66 5.20 -8.95
N ALA A 248 -6.74 3.86 -8.82
CA ALA A 248 -7.94 3.07 -9.06
C ALA A 248 -8.22 2.09 -7.90
N THR A 249 -8.99 1.05 -8.12
CA THR A 249 -9.22 -0.04 -7.16
C THR A 249 -8.84 -1.36 -7.80
N GLY A 250 -8.14 -2.22 -7.08
CA GLY A 250 -7.73 -3.53 -7.56
C GLY A 250 -6.38 -3.94 -7.03
N GLY A 251 -5.96 -5.13 -7.42
CA GLY A 251 -4.65 -5.68 -7.09
C GLY A 251 -4.23 -6.72 -8.12
N PHE A 252 -2.98 -7.13 -8.03
CA PHE A 252 -2.42 -8.13 -8.93
C PHE A 252 -1.28 -8.88 -8.26
N CYS A 253 -0.95 -10.03 -8.84
CA CYS A 253 0.32 -10.69 -8.61
C CYS A 253 0.94 -11.05 -9.95
N VAL A 254 2.26 -10.80 -10.10
CA VAL A 254 3.04 -11.25 -11.26
C VAL A 254 4.13 -12.23 -10.83
N SER A 255 4.45 -13.20 -11.71
CA SER A 255 5.45 -14.24 -11.44
C SER A 255 5.94 -14.89 -12.74
N ASP A 256 7.10 -15.52 -12.68
CA ASP A 256 7.58 -16.43 -13.74
C ASP A 256 7.18 -17.89 -13.49
N HIS A 257 6.70 -18.21 -12.30
CA HIS A 257 6.23 -19.55 -11.93
C HIS A 257 4.85 -19.84 -12.56
N HIS A 258 4.75 -20.95 -13.28
CA HIS A 258 3.49 -21.37 -13.92
C HIS A 258 2.39 -21.66 -12.89
N GLU A 259 2.75 -22.03 -11.70
CA GLU A 259 1.85 -22.27 -10.56
C GLU A 259 1.02 -21.05 -10.22
N MET A 260 1.50 -19.83 -10.52
CA MET A 260 0.72 -18.60 -10.36
C MET A 260 -0.52 -18.57 -11.27
N GLU A 261 -0.40 -19.09 -12.49
CA GLU A 261 -1.57 -19.24 -13.39
C GLU A 261 -2.54 -20.29 -12.86
N LEU A 262 -2.04 -21.39 -12.28
CA LEU A 262 -2.86 -22.43 -11.67
C LEU A 262 -3.54 -21.97 -10.36
N ALA A 263 -2.98 -20.97 -9.69
CA ALA A 263 -3.58 -20.36 -8.50
C ALA A 263 -5.01 -19.83 -8.75
N ARG A 264 -5.35 -19.50 -10.01
CA ARG A 264 -6.73 -19.08 -10.40
C ARG A 264 -7.79 -20.13 -10.04
N TYR A 265 -7.43 -21.41 -10.02
CA TYR A 265 -8.36 -22.52 -9.79
C TYR A 265 -8.56 -22.86 -8.31
N VAL A 266 -7.68 -22.38 -7.43
CA VAL A 266 -7.69 -22.69 -6.00
C VAL A 266 -7.85 -21.46 -5.11
N SER A 267 -7.53 -20.26 -5.62
CA SER A 267 -7.63 -19.01 -4.88
C SER A 267 -9.07 -18.59 -4.65
N ARG A 268 -9.58 -18.82 -3.44
CA ARG A 268 -10.96 -18.46 -3.07
C ARG A 268 -11.26 -16.95 -3.25
N PRO A 269 -10.34 -16.01 -2.88
CA PRO A 269 -10.51 -14.58 -3.13
C PRO A 269 -10.60 -14.19 -4.62
N TYR A 270 -10.14 -15.04 -5.53
CA TYR A 270 -10.29 -14.87 -6.97
C TYR A 270 -11.60 -15.48 -7.50
N ILE A 271 -11.94 -16.67 -7.03
CA ILE A 271 -13.07 -17.48 -7.55
C ILE A 271 -14.41 -16.91 -7.09
N PHE A 272 -14.52 -16.53 -5.80
CA PHE A 272 -15.78 -16.23 -5.12
C PHE A 272 -16.02 -14.73 -4.88
N THR A 273 -15.47 -13.86 -5.74
CA THR A 273 -15.68 -12.41 -5.69
C THR A 273 -16.03 -11.87 -7.07
N ALA A 274 -16.76 -10.75 -7.12
CA ALA A 274 -16.99 -10.05 -8.36
C ALA A 274 -15.67 -9.50 -8.92
N SER A 275 -15.50 -9.54 -10.23
CA SER A 275 -14.35 -8.98 -10.91
C SER A 275 -14.41 -7.46 -11.00
N LEU A 276 -13.27 -6.83 -11.27
CA LEU A 276 -13.16 -5.39 -11.46
C LEU A 276 -14.09 -4.88 -12.59
N CYS A 277 -14.69 -3.72 -12.39
CA CYS A 277 -15.55 -3.13 -13.41
C CYS A 277 -14.74 -2.58 -14.60
N PRO A 278 -15.34 -2.48 -15.80
CA PRO A 278 -14.64 -2.05 -17.01
C PRO A 278 -13.96 -0.69 -16.89
N SER A 279 -14.57 0.27 -16.19
CA SER A 279 -14.01 1.60 -15.98
C SER A 279 -12.72 1.58 -15.18
N VAL A 280 -12.66 0.76 -14.13
CA VAL A 280 -11.45 0.58 -13.32
C VAL A 280 -10.34 -0.07 -14.14
N ILE A 281 -10.64 -1.10 -14.92
CA ILE A 281 -9.67 -1.73 -15.80
C ILE A 281 -9.12 -0.73 -16.83
N ALA A 282 -9.99 0.05 -17.46
CA ALA A 282 -9.59 1.00 -18.50
C ALA A 282 -8.73 2.14 -17.93
N SER A 283 -9.10 2.71 -16.79
CA SER A 283 -8.30 3.77 -16.11
C SER A 283 -6.95 3.22 -15.62
N THR A 284 -6.91 2.00 -15.07
CA THR A 284 -5.66 1.36 -14.63
C THR A 284 -4.69 1.14 -15.78
N ARG A 285 -5.19 0.70 -16.95
CA ARG A 285 -4.36 0.54 -18.16
C ARG A 285 -3.79 1.87 -18.65
N ALA A 286 -4.58 2.95 -18.59
CA ALA A 286 -4.11 4.31 -18.89
C ALA A 286 -3.03 4.74 -17.88
N ALA A 287 -3.27 4.57 -16.59
CA ALA A 287 -2.33 4.90 -15.52
C ALA A 287 -1.00 4.12 -15.65
N LEU A 288 -1.05 2.84 -16.00
CA LEU A 288 0.15 2.02 -16.22
C LEU A 288 1.00 2.56 -17.38
N ARG A 289 0.39 3.01 -18.47
CA ARG A 289 1.10 3.68 -19.58
C ARG A 289 1.73 4.99 -19.12
N ILE A 290 1.00 5.78 -18.32
CA ILE A 290 1.50 7.05 -17.79
C ILE A 290 2.74 6.83 -16.91
N ILE A 291 2.74 5.83 -16.03
CA ILE A 291 3.93 5.48 -15.21
C ILE A 291 5.16 5.25 -16.07
N GLN A 292 5.00 4.60 -17.23
CA GLN A 292 6.10 4.28 -18.16
C GLN A 292 6.54 5.49 -18.99
N THR A 293 5.61 6.35 -19.37
CA THR A 293 5.86 7.44 -20.35
C THR A 293 6.10 8.80 -19.72
N ARG A 294 5.79 8.98 -18.42
CA ARG A 294 5.93 10.26 -17.70
C ARG A 294 6.79 10.13 -16.43
N PRO A 295 8.10 9.82 -16.56
CA PRO A 295 9.00 9.66 -15.41
C PRO A 295 9.14 10.94 -14.57
N GLU A 296 8.84 12.12 -15.12
CA GLU A 296 8.83 13.39 -14.40
C GLU A 296 7.83 13.42 -13.23
N LEU A 297 6.79 12.60 -13.26
CA LEU A 297 5.88 12.47 -12.11
C LEU A 297 6.60 11.92 -10.88
N ARG A 298 7.47 10.90 -11.06
CA ARG A 298 8.30 10.37 -9.96
C ARG A 298 9.27 11.42 -9.45
N THR A 299 9.93 12.16 -10.35
CA THR A 299 10.84 13.25 -9.98
C THR A 299 10.13 14.30 -9.12
N ARG A 300 8.92 14.75 -9.54
CA ARG A 300 8.13 15.71 -8.76
C ARG A 300 7.71 15.13 -7.40
N LEU A 301 7.28 13.88 -7.37
CA LEU A 301 6.92 13.18 -6.14
C LEU A 301 8.07 13.23 -5.12
N TRP A 302 9.27 12.86 -5.55
CA TRP A 302 10.44 12.83 -4.69
C TRP A 302 10.90 14.21 -4.26
N ASN A 303 10.82 15.22 -5.12
CA ASN A 303 11.13 16.62 -4.78
C ASN A 303 10.16 17.12 -3.69
N ASN A 304 8.87 16.90 -3.85
CA ASN A 304 7.84 17.27 -2.88
C ASN A 304 8.05 16.54 -1.54
N ALA A 305 8.31 15.23 -1.58
CA ALA A 305 8.55 14.44 -0.39
C ALA A 305 9.80 14.92 0.38
N ARG A 306 10.89 15.18 -0.33
CA ARG A 306 12.15 15.71 0.26
C ARG A 306 11.92 17.06 0.92
N ARG A 307 11.25 18.00 0.24
CA ARG A 307 10.96 19.33 0.77
C ARG A 307 10.21 19.25 2.11
N LEU A 308 9.19 18.42 2.21
CA LEU A 308 8.46 18.22 3.46
C LEU A 308 9.32 17.51 4.51
N TYR A 309 9.98 16.42 4.16
CA TYR A 309 10.81 15.62 5.08
C TYR A 309 11.92 16.47 5.71
N ASP A 310 12.68 17.19 4.89
CA ASP A 310 13.79 18.02 5.34
C ASP A 310 13.28 19.15 6.26
N ARG A 311 12.15 19.80 5.89
CA ARG A 311 11.58 20.87 6.72
C ARG A 311 11.09 20.36 8.08
N LEU A 312 10.38 19.22 8.13
CA LEU A 312 9.94 18.64 9.40
C LEU A 312 11.13 18.20 10.26
N LYS A 313 12.18 17.68 9.64
CA LYS A 313 13.43 17.33 10.32
C LYS A 313 14.13 18.57 10.92
N GLU A 314 14.23 19.68 10.17
CA GLU A 314 14.76 20.98 10.66
C GLU A 314 13.94 21.51 11.84
N LEU A 315 12.63 21.37 11.78
CA LEU A 315 11.73 21.70 12.89
C LEU A 315 11.90 20.75 14.09
N GLY A 316 12.73 19.70 13.98
CA GLY A 316 13.08 18.72 15.02
C GLY A 316 11.98 17.72 15.31
N PHE A 317 11.08 17.39 14.37
CA PHE A 317 10.19 16.25 14.50
C PHE A 317 10.98 14.94 14.44
N LYS A 318 10.60 13.98 15.28
CA LYS A 318 11.05 12.60 15.11
C LYS A 318 10.29 12.00 13.92
N LEU A 319 11.02 11.64 12.87
CA LEU A 319 10.42 11.14 11.62
C LEU A 319 10.69 9.66 11.43
N GLY A 320 9.96 9.05 10.47
CA GLY A 320 10.30 7.72 9.95
C GLY A 320 11.76 7.68 9.46
N PRO A 321 12.40 6.50 9.50
CA PRO A 321 13.87 6.41 9.40
C PRO A 321 14.42 6.75 8.01
N THR A 322 13.59 6.69 6.98
CA THR A 322 14.02 6.85 5.59
C THR A 322 13.16 7.89 4.89
N LEU A 323 13.78 8.76 4.06
CA LEU A 323 13.04 9.62 3.15
C LEU A 323 12.25 8.77 2.16
N SER A 324 10.94 8.99 2.12
CA SER A 324 10.03 8.44 1.12
C SER A 324 8.81 9.36 0.95
N PRO A 325 7.92 9.13 -0.02
CA PRO A 325 6.65 9.86 -0.11
C PRO A 325 5.70 9.68 1.09
N ILE A 326 6.04 8.79 2.00
CA ILE A 326 5.38 8.62 3.29
C ILE A 326 6.24 9.30 4.34
N VAL A 327 5.82 10.46 4.82
CA VAL A 327 6.51 11.21 5.87
C VAL A 327 5.70 11.08 7.16
N ALA A 328 6.20 10.24 8.07
CA ALA A 328 5.57 9.98 9.36
C ALA A 328 6.23 10.81 10.46
N ALA A 329 5.47 11.71 11.09
CA ALA A 329 5.89 12.43 12.30
C ALA A 329 5.43 11.65 13.53
N LEU A 330 6.37 11.23 14.38
CA LEU A 330 6.13 10.40 15.56
C LEU A 330 5.90 11.26 16.79
N PHE A 331 4.94 10.83 17.61
CA PHE A 331 4.57 11.47 18.89
C PHE A 331 4.66 10.42 20.00
N GLU A 332 5.27 10.81 21.12
CA GLU A 332 5.38 9.92 22.28
C GLU A 332 4.02 9.77 23.00
N ARG A 333 3.23 10.83 23.02
CA ARG A 333 1.95 10.86 23.70
C ARG A 333 0.79 10.93 22.72
N ARG A 334 -0.19 10.07 22.96
CA ARG A 334 -1.42 9.99 22.15
C ARG A 334 -2.17 11.32 22.09
N GLU A 335 -2.26 11.99 23.24
CA GLU A 335 -2.99 13.27 23.39
C GLU A 335 -2.34 14.37 22.55
N GLU A 336 -1.02 14.39 22.48
CA GLU A 336 -0.25 15.34 21.66
C GLU A 336 -0.54 15.10 20.18
N ALA A 337 -0.51 13.84 19.72
CA ALA A 337 -0.83 13.50 18.33
C ALA A 337 -2.26 13.93 17.96
N ILE A 338 -3.23 13.72 18.84
CA ILE A 338 -4.63 14.12 18.65
C ILE A 338 -4.76 15.64 18.59
N ALA A 339 -4.16 16.37 19.52
CA ALA A 339 -4.21 17.83 19.55
C ALA A 339 -3.56 18.43 18.29
N PHE A 340 -2.41 17.90 17.91
CA PHE A 340 -1.69 18.33 16.72
C PHE A 340 -2.48 18.07 15.43
N TRP A 341 -3.10 16.90 15.32
CA TRP A 341 -3.95 16.56 14.19
C TRP A 341 -5.17 17.48 14.05
N ASN A 342 -5.84 17.80 15.17
CA ASN A 342 -6.94 18.79 15.17
C ASN A 342 -6.45 20.17 14.69
N GLY A 343 -5.29 20.62 15.17
CA GLY A 343 -4.69 21.87 14.72
C GLY A 343 -4.38 21.88 13.22
N LEU A 344 -3.90 20.79 12.66
CA LEU A 344 -3.69 20.67 11.21
C LEU A 344 -5.02 20.79 10.43
N LEU A 345 -6.08 20.12 10.91
CA LEU A 345 -7.42 20.26 10.31
C LEU A 345 -7.93 21.70 10.36
N GLU A 346 -7.71 22.40 11.48
CA GLU A 346 -8.09 23.81 11.61
C GLU A 346 -7.34 24.73 10.64
N GLN A 347 -6.10 24.37 10.30
CA GLN A 347 -5.27 25.08 9.32
C GLN A 347 -5.49 24.61 7.85
N GLY A 348 -6.46 23.73 7.63
CA GLY A 348 -6.82 23.27 6.29
C GLY A 348 -5.86 22.23 5.71
N VAL A 349 -5.21 21.43 6.56
CA VAL A 349 -4.33 20.31 6.17
C VAL A 349 -4.88 19.01 6.72
N TYR A 350 -5.18 18.06 5.84
CA TYR A 350 -5.62 16.72 6.20
C TYR A 350 -4.47 15.72 6.07
N VAL A 351 -4.10 15.08 7.18
CA VAL A 351 -3.15 13.96 7.27
C VAL A 351 -3.80 12.77 7.97
N ASN A 352 -3.24 11.58 7.80
CA ASN A 352 -3.72 10.40 8.53
C ASN A 352 -3.15 10.40 9.96
N MET A 353 -4.03 10.25 10.95
CA MET A 353 -3.66 10.01 12.34
C MET A 353 -3.71 8.51 12.61
N ILE A 354 -2.61 7.94 13.09
CA ILE A 354 -2.50 6.52 13.45
C ILE A 354 -2.15 6.41 14.91
N LEU A 355 -3.03 5.70 15.62
CA LEU A 355 -2.96 5.50 17.06
C LEU A 355 -2.78 4.01 17.38
N PRO A 356 -2.32 3.65 18.59
CA PRO A 356 -2.30 2.26 19.04
C PRO A 356 -3.70 1.62 18.95
N PRO A 357 -3.81 0.32 18.56
CA PRO A 357 -2.69 -0.61 18.34
C PRO A 357 -2.13 -0.64 16.90
N ALA A 358 -2.57 0.26 16.01
CA ALA A 358 -2.18 0.27 14.61
C ALA A 358 -0.79 0.91 14.35
N ALA A 359 -0.30 1.73 15.28
CA ALA A 359 1.01 2.36 15.18
C ALA A 359 2.13 1.40 15.61
N PRO A 360 3.29 1.39 14.94
CA PRO A 360 4.46 0.63 15.34
C PRO A 360 4.92 0.99 16.77
N GLU A 361 5.50 0.00 17.48
CA GLU A 361 6.04 0.18 18.84
C GLU A 361 5.07 0.78 19.87
N GLY A 362 3.76 0.76 19.59
CA GLY A 362 2.74 1.32 20.49
C GLY A 362 2.72 2.85 20.58
N GLY A 363 3.47 3.55 19.72
CA GLY A 363 3.50 5.00 19.62
C GLY A 363 2.25 5.57 18.94
N SER A 364 2.29 6.87 18.62
CA SER A 364 1.29 7.56 17.80
C SER A 364 2.00 8.29 16.68
N LEU A 365 1.40 8.41 15.51
CA LEU A 365 2.02 9.14 14.43
C LEU A 365 1.00 9.88 13.55
N LEU A 366 1.46 10.97 12.95
CA LEU A 366 0.76 11.67 11.88
C LEU A 366 1.48 11.37 10.56
N ARG A 367 0.77 10.74 9.65
CA ARG A 367 1.33 10.24 8.39
C ARG A 367 0.91 11.14 7.24
N CYS A 368 1.88 11.86 6.70
CA CYS A 368 1.73 12.56 5.44
C CYS A 368 2.03 11.59 4.29
N SER A 369 1.16 11.55 3.30
CA SER A 369 1.37 10.87 2.02
C SER A 369 1.43 11.95 0.92
N ILE A 370 2.61 12.12 0.35
CA ILE A 370 2.86 13.18 -0.63
C ILE A 370 2.55 12.69 -2.03
N SER A 371 2.07 13.60 -2.87
CA SER A 371 1.71 13.36 -4.27
C SER A 371 2.55 14.21 -5.21
N ALA A 372 2.83 13.68 -6.39
CA ALA A 372 3.37 14.46 -7.51
C ALA A 372 2.47 15.62 -7.95
N ALA A 373 1.17 15.54 -7.61
CA ALA A 373 0.20 16.59 -7.93
C ALA A 373 0.18 17.76 -6.92
N HIS A 374 0.82 17.62 -5.75
CA HIS A 374 0.98 18.77 -4.86
C HIS A 374 1.84 19.86 -5.52
N THR A 375 1.37 21.10 -5.44
CA THR A 375 2.19 22.26 -5.82
C THR A 375 3.20 22.59 -4.73
N GLU A 376 4.25 23.37 -5.06
CA GLU A 376 5.23 23.82 -4.08
C GLU A 376 4.56 24.65 -2.99
N GLU A 377 3.61 25.51 -3.32
CA GLU A 377 2.86 26.31 -2.36
C GLU A 377 2.03 25.44 -1.40
N GLN A 378 1.47 24.32 -1.89
CA GLN A 378 0.76 23.39 -1.02
C GLN A 378 1.70 22.70 -0.05
N ILE A 379 2.89 22.27 -0.51
CA ILE A 379 3.92 21.70 0.38
C ILE A 379 4.37 22.73 1.43
N ASP A 380 4.59 23.99 1.03
CA ASP A 380 4.96 25.07 1.95
C ASP A 380 3.88 25.34 2.99
N ARG A 381 2.61 25.33 2.59
CA ARG A 381 1.49 25.48 3.53
C ARG A 381 1.41 24.31 4.51
N ILE A 382 1.68 23.07 4.07
CA ILE A 382 1.78 21.93 4.98
C ILE A 382 2.92 22.15 5.98
N CYS A 383 4.12 22.55 5.51
CA CYS A 383 5.26 22.85 6.37
C CYS A 383 4.94 23.94 7.40
N GLN A 384 4.32 25.05 6.96
CA GLN A 384 3.92 26.16 7.84
C GLN A 384 2.92 25.75 8.91
N ALA A 385 1.95 24.86 8.55
CA ALA A 385 0.98 24.33 9.51
C ALA A 385 1.69 23.51 10.61
N PHE A 386 2.65 22.66 10.25
CA PHE A 386 3.47 21.92 11.23
C PHE A 386 4.31 22.85 12.10
N GLU A 387 4.93 23.88 11.52
CA GLU A 387 5.77 24.84 12.23
C GLU A 387 4.99 25.64 13.26
N SER A 388 3.83 26.19 12.88
CA SER A 388 3.00 27.01 13.77
C SER A 388 2.47 26.22 14.97
N LEU A 389 2.14 24.95 14.80
CA LEU A 389 1.64 24.10 15.89
C LEU A 389 2.73 23.60 16.83
N ARG A 390 3.99 23.59 16.39
CA ARG A 390 5.12 23.21 17.24
C ARG A 390 5.56 24.33 18.16
N GLY A 391 5.36 25.60 17.78
CA GLY A 391 5.69 26.78 18.57
C GLY A 391 4.64 27.20 19.58
N ALA A 392 3.48 26.55 19.53
CA ALA A 392 2.35 26.81 20.43
C ALA A 392 2.34 25.80 21.59
#